data_918e653a418abfa556c58894cff88d41
#
_entry.id   918e653a418abfa556c58894cff88d41
#
_cell.length_a   1.000
_cell.length_b   1.000
_cell.length_c   1.000
_cell.angle_alpha   90.00
_cell.angle_beta   90.00
_cell.angle_gamma   90.00
#
_symmetry.space_group_name_H-M   'P 1'
#
loop_
_entity.id
_entity.type
_entity.pdbx_description
1 polymer ?
#
loop_
_entity_poly.entity_id
_entity_poly.type
_entity_poly.pdbx_seq_one_letter_code
_entity_poly.pdbx_strand_id
1 'polypeptide(L)'
;KRDYSVERLCDLKKCYYRSMIEKKASVLVLENCPTTIGEQIVNILKSKDKANLHKNLVNIIRRVIFQIIFTLTIIQESYPDFIHNDLFLRNILAVYDNSYDPDDYVQYNYKNKSYYLHANGIYAKINDFGFSLNIAKNSTVVDEINNNINPNFELKNPKRDIYTFLRDLYDGPGHGSRSIIALLELHIKNKIQRKKLLGLVRKEIGKFIDYKTIDKLNKNLLDWTWSIGESKILMKTVNKPNEYFKNDSFDNYTKLPNNGRVIKIFN
;
A
#
# COMPACT_ATOMS: atom_id res chain seq x y z
N LYS A 1 -5.81 -20.78 18.04
CA LYS A 1 -6.45 -19.75 17.17
C LYS A 1 -7.19 -18.79 18.10
N ARG A 2 -6.66 -17.59 18.35
CA ARG A 2 -7.44 -16.52 18.95
C ARG A 2 -8.47 -16.10 17.93
N ASP A 3 -9.74 -16.18 18.32
CA ASP A 3 -10.84 -15.74 17.48
C ASP A 3 -10.92 -14.20 17.56
N TYR A 4 -10.18 -13.54 16.67
CA TYR A 4 -10.16 -12.08 16.59
C TYR A 4 -11.54 -11.46 16.33
N SER A 5 -12.52 -12.25 15.89
CA SER A 5 -13.89 -11.78 15.66
C SER A 5 -14.61 -11.46 16.95
N VAL A 6 -14.37 -12.23 18.01
CA VAL A 6 -15.01 -12.07 19.33
C VAL A 6 -14.39 -10.88 20.08
N GLU A 7 -13.07 -10.67 20.00
CA GLU A 7 -12.43 -9.50 20.62
C GLU A 7 -12.91 -8.19 19.96
N ARG A 8 -13.01 -8.14 18.63
CA ARG A 8 -13.56 -6.96 17.92
C ARG A 8 -15.02 -6.69 18.26
N LEU A 9 -15.84 -7.73 18.39
CA LEU A 9 -17.23 -7.58 18.85
C LEU A 9 -17.33 -7.09 20.30
N CYS A 10 -16.42 -7.50 21.18
CA CYS A 10 -16.33 -7.00 22.55
C CYS A 10 -15.94 -5.52 22.59
N ASP A 11 -14.99 -5.09 21.75
CA ASP A 11 -14.58 -3.69 21.67
C ASP A 11 -15.69 -2.82 21.06
N LEU A 12 -16.38 -3.29 20.03
CA LEU A 12 -17.57 -2.64 19.48
C LEU A 12 -18.70 -2.52 20.53
N LYS A 13 -18.93 -3.56 21.34
CA LYS A 13 -19.88 -3.50 22.44
C LYS A 13 -19.47 -2.48 23.49
N LYS A 14 -18.19 -2.43 23.90
CA LYS A 14 -17.68 -1.43 24.84
C LYS A 14 -17.83 -0.02 24.29
N CYS A 15 -17.51 0.21 23.02
CA CYS A 15 -17.73 1.49 22.34
C CYS A 15 -19.22 1.83 22.26
N TYR A 16 -20.08 0.86 21.97
CA TYR A 16 -21.52 1.04 21.95
C TYR A 16 -22.08 1.44 23.32
N TYR A 17 -21.70 0.74 24.37
CA TYR A 17 -22.12 1.08 25.75
C TYR A 17 -21.61 2.47 26.17
N ARG A 18 -20.36 2.81 25.85
CA ARG A 18 -19.79 4.14 26.14
C ARG A 18 -20.53 5.24 25.39
N SER A 19 -20.86 5.02 24.11
CA SER A 19 -21.62 5.97 23.30
C SER A 19 -23.06 6.13 23.76
N MET A 20 -23.68 5.10 24.28
CA MET A 20 -25.02 5.20 24.89
C MET A 20 -25.00 6.07 26.15
N ILE A 21 -23.94 5.98 26.97
CA ILE A 21 -23.77 6.84 28.16
C ILE A 21 -23.52 8.29 27.74
N GLU A 22 -22.73 8.52 26.70
CA GLU A 22 -22.39 9.86 26.17
C GLU A 22 -23.45 10.40 25.21
N LYS A 23 -24.52 9.64 24.90
CA LYS A 23 -25.57 9.98 23.92
C LYS A 23 -25.01 10.33 22.53
N LYS A 24 -23.83 9.85 22.18
CA LYS A 24 -23.19 10.05 20.87
C LYS A 24 -22.59 8.74 20.41
N ALA A 25 -22.99 8.27 19.23
CA ALA A 25 -22.38 7.13 18.56
C ALA A 25 -22.14 7.48 17.09
N SER A 26 -20.94 7.21 16.59
CA SER A 26 -20.65 7.19 15.16
C SER A 26 -20.44 5.75 14.72
N VAL A 27 -21.20 5.31 13.72
CA VAL A 27 -21.09 3.96 13.16
C VAL A 27 -20.56 4.10 11.74
N LEU A 28 -19.42 3.46 11.45
CA LEU A 28 -18.87 3.36 10.11
C LEU A 28 -19.05 1.92 9.61
N VAL A 29 -19.81 1.77 8.54
CA VAL A 29 -20.00 0.48 7.87
C VAL A 29 -19.09 0.43 6.65
N LEU A 30 -18.18 -0.54 6.64
CA LEU A 30 -17.21 -0.73 5.57
C LEU A 30 -17.37 -2.11 4.93
N GLU A 31 -16.89 -2.25 3.70
CA GLU A 31 -16.75 -3.55 3.06
C GLU A 31 -15.88 -4.48 3.92
N ASN A 32 -16.28 -5.73 4.05
CA ASN A 32 -15.48 -6.73 4.76
C ASN A 32 -14.22 -7.09 3.96
N CYS A 33 -13.07 -6.63 4.43
CA CYS A 33 -11.77 -7.00 3.89
C CYS A 33 -11.05 -7.88 4.91
N PRO A 34 -11.02 -9.19 4.72
CA PRO A 34 -10.63 -10.15 5.76
C PRO A 34 -9.13 -10.12 6.09
N THR A 35 -8.30 -9.54 5.24
CA THR A 35 -6.83 -9.58 5.40
C THR A 35 -6.18 -8.26 5.00
N THR A 36 -4.89 -8.14 5.34
CA THR A 36 -4.01 -7.06 4.89
C THR A 36 -3.01 -7.59 3.84
N ILE A 37 -2.38 -6.69 3.09
CA ILE A 37 -1.33 -7.05 2.14
C ILE A 37 -0.17 -7.77 2.85
N GLY A 38 0.21 -7.33 4.05
CA GLY A 38 1.25 -7.99 4.85
C GLY A 38 0.92 -9.45 5.15
N GLU A 39 -0.32 -9.76 5.53
CA GLU A 39 -0.78 -11.14 5.77
C GLU A 39 -0.75 -11.99 4.50
N GLN A 40 -1.10 -11.43 3.35
CA GLN A 40 -1.02 -12.15 2.08
C GLN A 40 0.42 -12.47 1.70
N ILE A 41 1.37 -11.57 1.93
CA ILE A 41 2.81 -11.84 1.75
C ILE A 41 3.26 -12.98 2.67
N VAL A 42 2.86 -12.97 3.95
CA VAL A 42 3.14 -14.05 4.89
C VAL A 42 2.61 -15.40 4.38
N ASN A 43 1.38 -15.42 3.87
CA ASN A 43 0.78 -16.65 3.32
C ASN A 43 1.61 -17.21 2.15
N ILE A 44 2.08 -16.34 1.25
CA ILE A 44 2.96 -16.73 0.14
C ILE A 44 4.29 -17.30 0.68
N LEU A 45 4.92 -16.64 1.64
CA LEU A 45 6.20 -17.08 2.21
C LEU A 45 6.09 -18.41 2.98
N LYS A 46 4.94 -18.68 3.59
CA LYS A 46 4.63 -19.93 4.31
C LYS A 46 4.11 -21.04 3.39
N SER A 47 3.76 -20.74 2.15
CA SER A 47 3.22 -21.72 1.20
C SER A 47 4.15 -22.93 1.05
N LYS A 48 3.56 -24.11 0.91
CA LYS A 48 4.28 -25.34 0.58
C LYS A 48 4.80 -25.35 -0.87
N ASP A 49 4.21 -24.55 -1.74
CA ASP A 49 4.61 -24.40 -3.14
C ASP A 49 5.89 -23.53 -3.24
N LYS A 50 7.02 -24.17 -2.97
CA LYS A 50 8.33 -23.51 -3.05
C LYS A 50 8.78 -23.28 -4.49
N ALA A 51 8.28 -24.04 -5.46
CA ALA A 51 8.61 -23.88 -6.88
C ALA A 51 8.13 -22.52 -7.42
N ASN A 52 6.92 -22.10 -7.04
CA ASN A 52 6.31 -20.85 -7.49
C ASN A 52 6.52 -19.67 -6.53
N LEU A 53 7.23 -19.85 -5.42
CA LEU A 53 7.42 -18.81 -4.41
C LEU A 53 7.91 -17.48 -5.01
N HIS A 54 8.92 -17.53 -5.87
CA HIS A 54 9.49 -16.34 -6.52
C HIS A 54 8.46 -15.62 -7.40
N LYS A 55 7.76 -16.40 -8.24
CA LYS A 55 6.73 -15.88 -9.14
C LYS A 55 5.59 -15.23 -8.36
N ASN A 56 5.10 -15.92 -7.34
CA ASN A 56 3.98 -15.45 -6.52
C ASN A 56 4.33 -14.17 -5.75
N LEU A 57 5.55 -14.11 -5.17
CA LEU A 57 6.01 -12.91 -4.45
C LEU A 57 6.15 -11.70 -5.41
N VAL A 58 6.74 -11.89 -6.58
CA VAL A 58 6.87 -10.82 -7.57
C VAL A 58 5.51 -10.36 -8.08
N ASN A 59 4.60 -11.29 -8.34
CA ASN A 59 3.26 -10.96 -8.83
C ASN A 59 2.45 -10.14 -7.83
N ILE A 60 2.47 -10.52 -6.53
CA ILE A 60 1.75 -9.74 -5.52
C ILE A 60 2.32 -8.33 -5.40
N ILE A 61 3.65 -8.19 -5.37
CA ILE A 61 4.31 -6.88 -5.27
C ILE A 61 3.91 -5.99 -6.44
N ARG A 62 4.06 -6.47 -7.67
CA ARG A 62 3.72 -5.72 -8.88
C ARG A 62 2.25 -5.30 -8.90
N ARG A 63 1.36 -6.25 -8.58
CA ARG A 63 -0.08 -6.03 -8.59
C ARG A 63 -0.50 -4.97 -7.58
N VAL A 64 0.00 -5.09 -6.35
CA VAL A 64 -0.32 -4.14 -5.27
C VAL A 64 0.23 -2.75 -5.58
N ILE A 65 1.47 -2.66 -6.05
CA ILE A 65 2.05 -1.36 -6.44
C ILE A 65 1.22 -0.72 -7.55
N PHE A 66 0.85 -1.48 -8.59
CA PHE A 66 0.00 -0.96 -9.67
C PHE A 66 -1.33 -0.43 -9.13
N GLN A 67 -2.06 -1.22 -8.34
CA GLN A 67 -3.39 -0.86 -7.85
C GLN A 67 -3.36 0.37 -6.95
N ILE A 68 -2.38 0.46 -6.04
CA ILE A 68 -2.25 1.62 -5.14
C ILE A 68 -1.87 2.88 -5.92
N ILE A 69 -0.90 2.79 -6.85
CA ILE A 69 -0.50 3.94 -7.66
C ILE A 69 -1.65 4.38 -8.57
N PHE A 70 -2.39 3.45 -9.18
CA PHE A 70 -3.57 3.76 -9.98
C PHE A 70 -4.62 4.49 -9.16
N THR A 71 -4.99 3.95 -7.99
CA THR A 71 -6.00 4.54 -7.10
C THR A 71 -5.62 5.96 -6.69
N LEU A 72 -4.36 6.17 -6.25
CA LEU A 72 -3.88 7.51 -5.88
C LEU A 72 -3.86 8.46 -7.07
N THR A 73 -3.53 7.97 -8.27
CA THR A 73 -3.56 8.80 -9.49
C THR A 73 -4.97 9.30 -9.78
N ILE A 74 -5.96 8.40 -9.76
CA ILE A 74 -7.37 8.77 -10.00
C ILE A 74 -7.90 9.73 -8.92
N ILE A 75 -7.58 9.46 -7.65
CA ILE A 75 -7.97 10.36 -6.55
C ILE A 75 -7.35 11.75 -6.76
N GLN A 76 -6.05 11.84 -7.06
CA GLN A 76 -5.34 13.11 -7.23
C GLN A 76 -5.72 13.84 -8.52
N GLU A 77 -6.25 13.19 -9.54
CA GLU A 77 -6.84 13.89 -10.69
C GLU A 77 -8.14 14.62 -10.33
N SER A 78 -8.97 14.01 -9.48
CA SER A 78 -10.20 14.62 -8.99
C SER A 78 -9.96 15.60 -7.84
N TYR A 79 -8.93 15.34 -7.03
CA TYR A 79 -8.57 16.08 -5.83
C TYR A 79 -7.05 16.27 -5.80
N PRO A 80 -6.49 17.24 -6.55
CA PRO A 80 -5.02 17.41 -6.73
C PRO A 80 -4.24 17.56 -5.42
N ASP A 81 -4.89 18.06 -4.38
CA ASP A 81 -4.31 18.28 -3.05
C ASP A 81 -4.62 17.15 -2.06
N PHE A 82 -5.17 16.05 -2.54
CA PHE A 82 -5.45 14.91 -1.67
C PHE A 82 -4.15 14.24 -1.22
N ILE A 83 -4.05 14.01 0.08
CA ILE A 83 -2.99 13.22 0.72
C ILE A 83 -3.64 12.35 1.80
N HIS A 84 -3.36 11.07 1.77
CA HIS A 84 -3.85 10.11 2.77
C HIS A 84 -3.16 10.29 4.13
N ASN A 85 -1.89 10.68 4.12
CA ASN A 85 -1.02 10.93 5.29
C ASN A 85 -0.64 9.72 6.15
N ASP A 86 -1.32 8.58 6.05
CA ASP A 86 -1.05 7.38 6.83
C ASP A 86 -1.08 6.12 5.95
N LEU A 87 -0.53 6.19 4.71
CA LEU A 87 -0.59 5.10 3.74
C LEU A 87 0.50 4.03 4.01
N PHE A 88 0.46 3.44 5.20
CA PHE A 88 1.26 2.28 5.57
C PHE A 88 0.55 0.97 5.16
N LEU A 89 1.30 -0.14 5.09
CA LEU A 89 0.75 -1.46 4.75
C LEU A 89 -0.41 -1.90 5.66
N ARG A 90 -0.43 -1.46 6.92
CA ARG A 90 -1.52 -1.75 7.85
C ARG A 90 -2.86 -1.17 7.39
N ASN A 91 -2.81 -0.08 6.63
CA ASN A 91 -3.98 0.63 6.10
C ASN A 91 -4.28 0.25 4.65
N ILE A 92 -3.63 -0.80 4.14
CA ILE A 92 -3.93 -1.39 2.83
C ILE A 92 -4.50 -2.78 3.06
N LEU A 93 -5.80 -2.87 2.92
CA LEU A 93 -6.54 -4.12 3.05
C LEU A 93 -6.46 -4.92 1.75
N ALA A 94 -6.69 -6.21 1.84
CA ALA A 94 -6.66 -7.12 0.71
C ALA A 94 -7.90 -7.99 0.65
N VAL A 95 -8.54 -8.03 -0.49
CA VAL A 95 -9.51 -9.04 -0.86
C VAL A 95 -8.85 -9.98 -1.85
N TYR A 96 -8.87 -11.27 -1.57
CA TYR A 96 -8.39 -12.28 -2.49
C TYR A 96 -9.58 -12.92 -3.17
N ASP A 97 -9.61 -12.84 -4.49
CA ASP A 97 -10.64 -13.43 -5.31
C ASP A 97 -9.99 -14.36 -6.35
N ASN A 98 -10.50 -15.57 -6.45
CA ASN A 98 -10.12 -16.56 -7.45
C ASN A 98 -11.34 -17.31 -8.04
N SER A 99 -12.48 -16.65 -8.04
CA SER A 99 -13.74 -17.15 -8.58
C SER A 99 -13.85 -16.98 -10.11
N TYR A 100 -12.90 -16.29 -10.73
CA TYR A 100 -12.91 -15.99 -12.16
C TYR A 100 -12.18 -17.07 -12.98
N ASP A 101 -12.47 -17.12 -14.27
CA ASP A 101 -11.74 -17.99 -15.20
C ASP A 101 -10.27 -17.53 -15.36
N PRO A 102 -9.34 -18.45 -15.72
CA PRO A 102 -7.93 -18.11 -15.92
C PRO A 102 -7.69 -17.02 -16.98
N ASP A 103 -8.59 -16.91 -17.97
CA ASP A 103 -8.50 -15.94 -19.06
C ASP A 103 -9.29 -14.65 -18.79
N ASP A 104 -9.81 -14.47 -17.57
CA ASP A 104 -10.50 -13.27 -17.19
C ASP A 104 -9.56 -12.18 -16.71
N TYR A 105 -9.78 -10.97 -17.19
CA TYR A 105 -8.98 -9.80 -16.91
C TYR A 105 -9.84 -8.63 -16.44
N VAL A 106 -9.25 -7.82 -15.56
CA VAL A 106 -9.77 -6.51 -15.19
C VAL A 106 -8.97 -5.46 -15.94
N GLN A 107 -9.68 -4.56 -16.61
CA GLN A 107 -9.10 -3.44 -17.34
C GLN A 107 -9.10 -2.19 -16.46
N TYR A 108 -7.99 -1.51 -16.43
CA TYR A 108 -7.80 -0.21 -15.80
C TYR A 108 -7.47 0.82 -16.89
N ASN A 109 -8.28 1.84 -17.02
CA ASN A 109 -8.06 2.90 -18.02
C ASN A 109 -7.45 4.13 -17.36
N TYR A 110 -6.34 4.60 -17.92
CA TYR A 110 -5.76 5.87 -17.55
C TYR A 110 -5.38 6.66 -18.79
N LYS A 111 -6.05 7.79 -19.01
CA LYS A 111 -5.93 8.58 -20.24
C LYS A 111 -6.18 7.71 -21.48
N ASN A 112 -5.22 7.66 -22.40
CA ASN A 112 -5.31 6.93 -23.65
C ASN A 112 -4.70 5.51 -23.57
N LYS A 113 -4.36 5.03 -22.37
CA LYS A 113 -3.78 3.70 -22.17
C LYS A 113 -4.71 2.81 -21.34
N SER A 114 -4.80 1.54 -21.73
CA SER A 114 -5.48 0.50 -20.96
C SER A 114 -4.45 -0.46 -20.37
N TYR A 115 -4.69 -0.91 -19.14
CA TYR A 115 -3.85 -1.85 -18.41
C TYR A 115 -4.70 -3.04 -17.98
N TYR A 116 -4.15 -4.24 -18.11
CA TYR A 116 -4.89 -5.49 -17.90
C TYR A 116 -4.23 -6.31 -16.80
N LEU A 117 -4.98 -6.62 -15.75
CA LEU A 117 -4.57 -7.52 -14.68
C LEU A 117 -5.50 -8.73 -14.68
N HIS A 118 -4.97 -9.93 -14.41
CA HIS A 118 -5.83 -11.10 -14.19
C HIS A 118 -6.93 -10.77 -13.19
N ALA A 119 -8.16 -11.23 -13.44
CA ALA A 119 -9.26 -11.02 -12.51
C ALA A 119 -9.03 -11.79 -11.20
N ASN A 120 -8.46 -13.01 -11.29
CA ASN A 120 -8.04 -13.75 -10.11
C ASN A 120 -6.85 -13.10 -9.42
N GLY A 121 -6.89 -13.02 -8.09
CA GLY A 121 -5.80 -12.55 -7.26
C GLY A 121 -6.22 -11.50 -6.25
N ILE A 122 -5.26 -10.70 -5.83
CA ILE A 122 -5.45 -9.71 -4.76
C ILE A 122 -5.97 -8.40 -5.32
N TYR A 123 -6.99 -7.86 -4.64
CA TYR A 123 -7.46 -6.49 -4.79
C TYR A 123 -7.07 -5.70 -3.55
N ALA A 124 -6.16 -4.76 -3.72
CA ALA A 124 -5.72 -3.85 -2.67
C ALA A 124 -6.72 -2.71 -2.49
N LYS A 125 -7.06 -2.39 -1.24
CA LYS A 125 -7.99 -1.33 -0.89
C LYS A 125 -7.37 -0.41 0.15
N ILE A 126 -7.31 0.87 -0.16
CA ILE A 126 -6.88 1.90 0.79
C ILE A 126 -7.96 2.07 1.85
N ASN A 127 -7.55 2.12 3.13
CA ASN A 127 -8.43 2.24 4.28
C ASN A 127 -7.86 3.26 5.28
N ASP A 128 -8.66 3.66 6.26
CA ASP A 128 -8.31 4.58 7.35
C ASP A 128 -7.93 5.99 6.87
N PHE A 129 -8.93 6.69 6.36
CA PHE A 129 -8.81 8.08 5.89
C PHE A 129 -8.84 9.12 7.01
N GLY A 130 -8.70 8.70 8.29
CA GLY A 130 -8.78 9.58 9.46
C GLY A 130 -7.77 10.74 9.47
N PHE A 131 -6.60 10.54 8.86
CA PHE A 131 -5.55 11.56 8.70
C PHE A 131 -5.50 12.19 7.32
N SER A 132 -6.44 11.87 6.44
CA SER A 132 -6.44 12.38 5.07
C SER A 132 -6.74 13.86 5.02
N LEU A 133 -6.02 14.55 4.17
CA LEU A 133 -6.17 15.98 3.92
C LEU A 133 -6.72 16.20 2.51
N ASN A 134 -7.71 17.09 2.41
CA ASN A 134 -8.07 17.73 1.14
C ASN A 134 -7.81 19.22 1.32
N ILE A 135 -6.68 19.69 0.83
CA ILE A 135 -6.17 21.05 1.10
C ILE A 135 -7.06 22.13 0.46
N ALA A 136 -7.87 21.77 -0.54
CA ALA A 136 -8.79 22.72 -1.21
C ALA A 136 -9.94 23.20 -0.31
N LYS A 137 -10.20 22.55 0.82
CA LYS A 137 -11.18 22.99 1.80
C LYS A 137 -10.43 23.37 3.07
N ASN A 138 -10.37 24.67 3.35
CA ASN A 138 -9.94 25.24 4.64
C ASN A 138 -10.69 24.54 5.78
N SER A 139 -10.14 23.48 6.33
CA SER A 139 -10.72 22.83 7.48
C SER A 139 -9.93 23.22 8.72
N THR A 140 -10.62 23.68 9.74
CA THR A 140 -10.06 23.98 11.07
C THR A 140 -9.27 22.81 11.66
N VAL A 141 -9.62 21.58 11.29
CA VAL A 141 -8.92 20.34 11.66
C VAL A 141 -7.49 20.31 11.07
N VAL A 142 -7.30 20.83 9.85
CA VAL A 142 -5.96 20.90 9.23
C VAL A 142 -5.06 21.87 9.99
N ASP A 143 -5.64 22.99 10.47
CA ASP A 143 -4.89 23.99 11.22
C ASP A 143 -4.56 23.49 12.63
N GLU A 144 -5.44 22.74 13.28
CA GLU A 144 -5.17 22.10 14.56
C GLU A 144 -4.08 21.02 14.43
N ILE A 145 -4.11 20.20 13.39
CA ILE A 145 -3.08 19.20 13.11
C ILE A 145 -1.74 19.90 12.79
N ASN A 146 -1.75 20.94 11.96
CA ASN A 146 -0.55 21.69 11.61
C ASN A 146 0.07 22.44 12.80
N ASN A 147 -0.74 22.91 13.76
CA ASN A 147 -0.26 23.59 14.94
C ASN A 147 0.29 22.66 16.02
N ASN A 148 -0.16 21.40 16.05
CA ASN A 148 0.26 20.39 17.02
C ASN A 148 1.32 19.41 16.49
N ILE A 149 1.43 19.25 15.17
CA ILE A 149 2.46 18.46 14.52
C ILE A 149 3.48 19.45 13.94
N ASN A 150 4.76 19.26 14.27
CA ASN A 150 5.90 20.09 13.87
C ASN A 150 5.66 20.83 12.54
N PRO A 151 5.60 22.19 12.53
CA PRO A 151 5.23 23.01 11.36
C PRO A 151 6.17 22.83 10.14
N ASN A 152 7.27 22.13 10.32
CA ASN A 152 8.26 21.82 9.29
C ASN A 152 7.97 20.51 8.52
N PHE A 153 6.86 19.86 8.83
CA PHE A 153 6.45 18.64 8.11
C PHE A 153 5.82 19.07 6.77
N GLU A 154 6.41 18.67 5.64
CA GLU A 154 5.78 18.84 4.32
C GLU A 154 4.55 17.91 4.21
N LEU A 155 3.52 18.18 5.01
CA LEU A 155 2.24 17.47 4.99
C LEU A 155 1.54 17.56 3.61
N LYS A 156 1.95 18.55 2.81
CA LYS A 156 1.31 18.92 1.53
C LYS A 156 2.00 18.33 0.30
N ASN A 157 2.91 17.35 0.45
CA ASN A 157 3.60 16.80 -0.70
C ASN A 157 2.84 15.59 -1.28
N PRO A 158 2.32 15.66 -2.53
CA PRO A 158 1.57 14.57 -3.15
C PRO A 158 2.37 13.27 -3.34
N LYS A 159 3.71 13.32 -3.22
CA LYS A 159 4.58 12.14 -3.25
C LYS A 159 4.63 11.39 -1.92
N ARG A 160 4.13 11.99 -0.84
CA ARG A 160 4.26 11.43 0.51
C ARG A 160 3.62 10.05 0.63
N ASP A 161 2.42 9.89 0.14
CA ASP A 161 1.70 8.62 0.23
C ASP A 161 2.42 7.50 -0.52
N ILE A 162 2.89 7.78 -1.74
CA ILE A 162 3.68 6.83 -2.52
C ILE A 162 4.98 6.47 -1.79
N TYR A 163 5.66 7.48 -1.25
CA TYR A 163 6.89 7.22 -0.50
C TYR A 163 6.61 6.36 0.74
N THR A 164 5.61 6.72 1.53
CA THR A 164 5.23 5.98 2.75
C THR A 164 4.88 4.54 2.42
N PHE A 165 4.05 4.32 1.40
CA PHE A 165 3.65 3.00 0.95
C PHE A 165 4.83 2.15 0.46
N LEU A 166 5.63 2.67 -0.49
CA LEU A 166 6.73 1.91 -1.09
C LEU A 166 7.84 1.63 -0.08
N ARG A 167 8.12 2.58 0.83
CA ARG A 167 9.06 2.38 1.91
C ARG A 167 8.58 1.32 2.88
N ASP A 168 7.35 1.40 3.35
CA ASP A 168 6.78 0.42 4.28
C ASP A 168 6.67 -0.97 3.65
N LEU A 169 6.37 -1.04 2.37
CA LEU A 169 6.39 -2.29 1.61
C LEU A 169 7.79 -2.90 1.55
N TYR A 170 8.83 -2.09 1.34
CA TYR A 170 10.21 -2.53 1.18
C TYR A 170 10.89 -2.82 2.53
N ASP A 171 11.04 -1.80 3.35
CA ASP A 171 11.76 -1.83 4.63
C ASP A 171 11.15 -0.83 5.60
N GLY A 172 9.95 -1.13 6.06
CA GLY A 172 9.21 -0.28 6.99
C GLY A 172 9.89 -0.29 8.37
N PRO A 173 10.13 0.89 8.95
CA PRO A 173 10.77 1.02 10.25
C PRO A 173 9.81 0.81 11.43
N GLY A 174 8.57 0.40 11.21
CA GLY A 174 7.52 0.35 12.22
C GLY A 174 7.57 -0.82 13.20
N HIS A 175 7.18 -0.56 14.43
CA HIS A 175 6.88 -1.60 15.41
C HIS A 175 5.87 -2.59 14.83
N GLY A 176 6.28 -3.86 14.69
CA GLY A 176 5.49 -4.89 14.02
C GLY A 176 5.51 -4.77 12.48
N SER A 177 6.54 -4.14 11.92
CA SER A 177 6.71 -4.00 10.47
C SER A 177 6.42 -5.31 9.76
N ARG A 178 5.49 -5.26 8.84
CA ARG A 178 5.18 -6.33 7.89
C ARG A 178 5.87 -6.10 6.55
N SER A 179 6.94 -5.31 6.54
CA SER A 179 7.74 -5.06 5.36
C SER A 179 8.29 -6.36 4.78
N ILE A 180 8.54 -6.36 3.48
CA ILE A 180 9.01 -7.58 2.80
C ILE A 180 10.36 -8.02 3.37
N ILE A 181 11.26 -7.11 3.69
CA ILE A 181 12.58 -7.46 4.29
C ILE A 181 12.36 -8.18 5.63
N ALA A 182 11.60 -7.59 6.54
CA ALA A 182 11.32 -8.19 7.84
C ALA A 182 10.63 -9.56 7.72
N LEU A 183 9.67 -9.69 6.81
CA LEU A 183 8.98 -10.95 6.57
C LEU A 183 9.89 -12.02 5.95
N LEU A 184 10.79 -11.65 5.05
CA LEU A 184 11.79 -12.56 4.50
C LEU A 184 12.75 -13.05 5.59
N GLU A 185 13.18 -12.18 6.49
CA GLU A 185 14.05 -12.55 7.61
C GLU A 185 13.37 -13.50 8.60
N LEU A 186 12.11 -13.25 8.89
CA LEU A 186 11.32 -14.05 9.81
C LEU A 186 11.00 -15.45 9.26
N HIS A 187 10.63 -15.54 7.97
CA HIS A 187 10.06 -16.77 7.41
C HIS A 187 11.02 -17.58 6.52
N ILE A 188 12.09 -16.99 6.01
CA ILE A 188 13.05 -17.67 5.13
C ILE A 188 14.37 -17.91 5.89
N LYS A 189 14.53 -19.10 6.47
CA LYS A 189 15.72 -19.45 7.26
C LYS A 189 16.97 -19.60 6.41
N ASN A 190 16.84 -20.12 5.18
CA ASN A 190 17.97 -20.28 4.27
C ASN A 190 18.47 -18.91 3.77
N LYS A 191 19.72 -18.55 4.15
CA LYS A 191 20.32 -17.26 3.81
C LYS A 191 20.48 -17.03 2.29
N ILE A 192 20.81 -18.09 1.55
CA ILE A 192 21.01 -18.01 0.09
C ILE A 192 19.65 -17.71 -0.59
N GLN A 193 18.61 -18.47 -0.22
CA GLN A 193 17.27 -18.27 -0.73
C GLN A 193 16.74 -16.87 -0.38
N ARG A 194 16.96 -16.42 0.87
CA ARG A 194 16.57 -15.07 1.31
C ARG A 194 17.27 -13.99 0.49
N LYS A 195 18.59 -14.09 0.27
CA LYS A 195 19.34 -13.14 -0.57
C LYS A 195 18.79 -13.09 -2.01
N LYS A 196 18.46 -14.26 -2.58
CA LYS A 196 17.86 -14.35 -3.94
C LYS A 196 16.48 -13.66 -3.99
N LEU A 197 15.59 -13.93 -3.01
CA LEU A 197 14.28 -13.29 -2.93
C LEU A 197 14.40 -11.78 -2.74
N LEU A 198 15.29 -11.33 -1.86
CA LEU A 198 15.55 -9.90 -1.65
C LEU A 198 16.05 -9.22 -2.93
N GLY A 199 16.91 -9.88 -3.71
CA GLY A 199 17.35 -9.38 -5.01
C GLY A 199 16.20 -9.17 -5.99
N LEU A 200 15.23 -10.10 -6.03
CA LEU A 200 14.02 -9.97 -6.84
C LEU A 200 13.14 -8.81 -6.36
N VAL A 201 12.91 -8.70 -5.06
CA VAL A 201 12.14 -7.61 -4.45
C VAL A 201 12.75 -6.26 -4.82
N ARG A 202 14.09 -6.11 -4.65
CA ARG A 202 14.83 -4.89 -5.01
C ARG A 202 14.70 -4.55 -6.49
N LYS A 203 14.77 -5.56 -7.36
CA LYS A 203 14.56 -5.37 -8.82
C LYS A 203 13.16 -4.83 -9.14
N GLU A 204 12.13 -5.33 -8.47
CA GLU A 204 10.77 -4.89 -8.75
C GLU A 204 10.44 -3.54 -8.12
N ILE A 205 10.72 -3.36 -6.83
CA ILE A 205 10.44 -2.11 -6.11
C ILE A 205 11.34 -0.97 -6.62
N GLY A 206 12.57 -1.28 -7.02
CA GLY A 206 13.53 -0.30 -7.53
C GLY A 206 13.12 0.41 -8.82
N LYS A 207 12.06 -0.04 -9.50
CA LYS A 207 11.42 0.68 -10.61
C LYS A 207 10.60 1.88 -10.13
N PHE A 208 10.23 1.90 -8.86
CA PHE A 208 9.29 2.85 -8.28
C PHE A 208 9.92 3.72 -7.20
N ILE A 209 10.98 3.26 -6.54
CA ILE A 209 11.67 3.96 -5.47
C ILE A 209 13.18 3.74 -5.52
N ASP A 210 13.96 4.76 -5.26
CA ASP A 210 15.41 4.61 -5.08
C ASP A 210 15.73 3.97 -3.71
N TYR A 211 15.61 2.64 -3.67
CA TYR A 211 15.89 1.86 -2.47
C TYR A 211 17.34 1.97 -1.99
N LYS A 212 18.32 2.28 -2.88
CA LYS A 212 19.73 2.44 -2.50
C LYS A 212 19.93 3.65 -1.58
N THR A 213 19.22 4.73 -1.88
CA THR A 213 19.21 5.90 -1.00
C THR A 213 18.52 5.57 0.33
N ILE A 214 17.42 4.80 0.32
CA ILE A 214 16.74 4.35 1.54
C ILE A 214 17.65 3.45 2.37
N ASP A 215 18.33 2.46 1.78
CA ASP A 215 19.27 1.58 2.48
C ASP A 215 20.41 2.37 3.16
N LYS A 216 20.89 3.46 2.53
CA LYS A 216 21.90 4.34 3.14
C LYS A 216 21.35 5.14 4.32
N LEU A 217 20.15 5.68 4.17
CA LEU A 217 19.50 6.47 5.23
C LEU A 217 19.15 5.59 6.43
N ASN A 218 18.59 4.41 6.21
CA ASN A 218 18.23 3.49 7.30
C ASN A 218 19.44 3.03 8.15
N LYS A 219 20.64 3.01 7.57
CA LYS A 219 21.87 2.71 8.33
C LYS A 219 22.24 3.81 9.31
N ASN A 220 21.84 5.04 9.04
CA ASN A 220 22.21 6.23 9.83
C ASN A 220 21.08 6.69 10.77
N LEU A 221 19.86 6.18 10.57
CA LEU A 221 18.67 6.58 11.33
C LEU A 221 18.36 5.53 12.40
N LEU A 222 18.92 5.73 13.59
CA LEU A 222 18.52 4.99 14.80
C LEU A 222 17.18 5.53 15.39
N ASP A 223 16.71 6.70 14.95
CA ASP A 223 15.54 7.35 15.50
C ASP A 223 14.56 7.87 14.45
N TRP A 224 13.27 7.74 14.77
CA TRP A 224 12.08 8.07 13.98
C TRP A 224 11.83 9.57 13.78
N THR A 225 12.72 10.43 14.25
CA THR A 225 12.58 11.88 14.09
C THR A 225 12.90 12.26 12.63
N TRP A 226 11.84 12.42 11.86
CA TRP A 226 11.90 12.99 10.52
C TRP A 226 12.50 14.42 10.59
N SER A 227 13.77 14.55 10.30
CA SER A 227 14.33 15.90 10.12
C SER A 227 13.85 16.48 8.79
N ILE A 228 13.69 17.82 8.72
CA ILE A 228 13.24 18.53 7.51
C ILE A 228 14.14 18.25 6.31
N GLY A 229 15.45 18.10 6.54
CA GLY A 229 16.42 17.81 5.49
C GLY A 229 16.23 16.43 4.87
N GLU A 230 15.82 15.45 5.68
CA GLU A 230 15.57 14.07 5.26
C GLU A 230 14.28 13.95 4.44
N SER A 231 13.21 14.67 4.80
CA SER A 231 11.98 14.64 4.02
C SER A 231 12.19 15.11 2.58
N LYS A 232 13.02 16.14 2.36
CA LYS A 232 13.38 16.61 1.01
C LYS A 232 14.17 15.58 0.20
N ILE A 233 15.10 14.86 0.84
CA ILE A 233 15.87 13.81 0.19
C ILE A 233 14.95 12.63 -0.14
N LEU A 234 14.11 12.23 0.81
CA LEU A 234 13.21 11.09 0.68
C LEU A 234 12.16 11.31 -0.42
N MET A 235 11.60 12.52 -0.53
CA MET A 235 10.65 12.85 -1.60
C MET A 235 11.28 12.85 -3.02
N LYS A 236 12.61 12.92 -3.12
CA LYS A 236 13.32 12.73 -4.40
C LYS A 236 13.45 11.28 -4.83
N THR A 237 13.26 10.33 -3.92
CA THR A 237 13.38 8.88 -4.20
C THR A 237 12.18 8.30 -4.94
N VAL A 238 11.08 9.04 -5.03
CA VAL A 238 9.83 8.62 -5.68
C VAL A 238 9.32 9.69 -6.66
N ASN A 239 8.49 9.25 -7.60
CA ASN A 239 7.74 10.12 -8.50
C ASN A 239 6.33 10.41 -7.95
N LYS A 240 5.62 11.39 -8.53
CA LYS A 240 4.18 11.54 -8.30
C LYS A 240 3.44 10.32 -8.88
N PRO A 241 2.25 9.94 -8.33
CA PRO A 241 1.52 8.77 -8.80
C PRO A 241 1.33 8.73 -10.32
N ASN A 242 0.90 9.83 -10.93
CA ASN A 242 0.65 9.92 -12.37
C ASN A 242 1.91 9.85 -13.25
N GLU A 243 3.09 10.12 -12.72
CA GLU A 243 4.35 10.06 -13.46
C GLU A 243 4.76 8.63 -13.77
N TYR A 244 4.37 7.65 -12.95
CA TYR A 244 4.65 6.23 -13.21
C TYR A 244 3.93 5.70 -14.47
N PHE A 245 2.77 6.27 -14.82
CA PHE A 245 2.05 5.92 -16.04
C PHE A 245 2.63 6.60 -17.30
N LYS A 246 3.41 7.67 -17.13
CA LYS A 246 4.12 8.33 -18.24
C LYS A 246 5.44 7.62 -18.57
N ASN A 247 6.08 7.02 -17.58
CA ASN A 247 7.45 6.49 -17.65
C ASN A 247 7.50 4.98 -17.94
N ASP A 248 6.45 4.41 -18.57
CA ASP A 248 6.35 2.99 -18.96
C ASP A 248 6.59 1.97 -17.83
N SER A 249 6.48 2.43 -16.56
CA SER A 249 6.68 1.59 -15.38
C SER A 249 5.73 0.39 -15.32
N PHE A 250 4.61 0.48 -16.03
CA PHE A 250 3.54 -0.53 -16.06
C PHE A 250 3.30 -1.13 -17.47
N ASP A 251 4.23 -1.01 -18.39
CA ASP A 251 4.06 -1.49 -19.77
C ASP A 251 3.79 -2.99 -19.88
N ASN A 252 4.23 -3.77 -18.90
CA ASN A 252 3.93 -5.20 -18.84
C ASN A 252 2.42 -5.51 -18.64
N TYR A 253 1.60 -4.50 -18.35
CA TYR A 253 0.15 -4.63 -18.22
C TYR A 253 -0.63 -4.08 -19.43
N THR A 254 0.03 -3.50 -20.42
CA THR A 254 -0.67 -2.82 -21.54
C THR A 254 -1.20 -3.76 -22.61
N LYS A 255 -0.86 -5.05 -22.54
CA LYS A 255 -1.30 -6.05 -23.55
C LYS A 255 -2.27 -7.05 -22.92
N LEU A 256 -3.48 -7.09 -23.43
CA LEU A 256 -4.40 -8.19 -23.16
C LEU A 256 -3.89 -9.43 -23.93
N PRO A 257 -3.74 -10.59 -23.26
CA PRO A 257 -3.42 -11.85 -23.97
C PRO A 257 -4.49 -12.19 -25.01
N ASN A 258 -4.11 -12.93 -26.06
CA ASN A 258 -4.99 -13.25 -27.19
C ASN A 258 -6.32 -13.92 -26.77
N ASN A 259 -6.29 -14.73 -25.71
CA ASN A 259 -7.48 -15.40 -25.16
C ASN A 259 -8.12 -14.63 -24.01
N GLY A 260 -7.58 -13.44 -23.66
CA GLY A 260 -8.03 -12.68 -22.51
C GLY A 260 -9.42 -12.08 -22.73
N ARG A 261 -10.28 -12.21 -21.73
CA ARG A 261 -11.63 -11.64 -21.69
C ARG A 261 -11.70 -10.55 -20.60
N VAL A 262 -12.09 -9.36 -20.98
CA VAL A 262 -12.30 -8.25 -20.01
C VAL A 262 -13.67 -8.41 -19.36
N ILE A 263 -13.69 -8.56 -18.03
CA ILE A 263 -14.91 -8.74 -17.24
C ILE A 263 -15.30 -7.53 -16.41
N LYS A 264 -14.34 -6.64 -16.16
CA LYS A 264 -14.55 -5.42 -15.36
C LYS A 264 -13.63 -4.30 -15.85
N ILE A 265 -14.13 -3.07 -15.85
CA ILE A 265 -13.38 -1.88 -16.27
C ILE A 265 -13.39 -0.87 -15.13
N PHE A 266 -12.22 -0.33 -14.81
CA PHE A 266 -12.00 0.83 -13.93
C PHE A 266 -11.52 2.01 -14.76
N ASN A 267 -12.16 3.17 -14.60
CA ASN A 267 -11.84 4.42 -15.27
C ASN A 267 -11.33 5.45 -14.25
#